data_67e969b275be9325c3d27b6fc000d62c
#
_entry.id   67e969b275be9325c3d27b6fc000d62c
#
_cell.length_a   1.000
_cell.length_b   1.000
_cell.length_c   1.000
_cell.angle_alpha   90.00
_cell.angle_beta   90.00
_cell.angle_gamma   90.00
#
_symmetry.space_group_name_H-M   'P 1'
#
loop_
_entity.id
_entity.type
_entity.pdbx_description
1 polymer ?
#
loop_
_entity_poly.entity_id
_entity_poly.type
_entity_poly.pdbx_seq_one_letter_code
_entity_poly.pdbx_strand_id
1 'polypeptide(L)'
;MNTIEVIIDLRPKEPWDGILIAQLSELGFDGFLETRQGICAYAEEGLNVEEALKQTCLYEGGFEFEVHQKLIPAQNWNAQWEADFEPVYVDDRLSIMAPFHDLSKAKGLLIQIQPQMSFGTGHHQTTWLMSRALINMSQMPDRVLDMGSGTGVLAIIAEKRGAKEILAIDIEEGATENARSNAELNKCSKITALQGDIDLLKDEKPFGLILANINKNVLKAHMSEYARLLEPGGTLLLSGFFESDVDELVDFATKFGLQFVDVNTNETWAMIQLKK
;
A
#
# COMPACT_ATOMS: atom_id res chain seq x y z
N MET A 1 -14.94 5.37 20.58
CA MET A 1 -15.33 5.75 21.97
C MET A 1 -14.14 6.45 22.60
N ASN A 2 -14.37 7.33 23.58
CA ASN A 2 -13.25 7.93 24.32
C ASN A 2 -12.62 6.86 25.20
N THR A 3 -11.33 7.00 25.49
CA THR A 3 -10.56 6.07 26.32
C THR A 3 -10.07 6.78 27.56
N ILE A 4 -10.15 6.12 28.71
CA ILE A 4 -9.54 6.61 29.94
C ILE A 4 -8.13 6.03 30.04
N GLU A 5 -7.15 6.90 30.14
CA GLU A 5 -5.76 6.54 30.46
C GLU A 5 -5.55 6.70 31.96
N VAL A 6 -5.03 5.67 32.60
CA VAL A 6 -4.74 5.66 34.04
C VAL A 6 -3.25 5.32 34.21
N ILE A 7 -2.48 6.30 34.63
CA ILE A 7 -1.05 6.14 34.94
C ILE A 7 -0.94 5.83 36.42
N ILE A 8 -0.29 4.73 36.78
CA ILE A 8 -0.11 4.27 38.14
C ILE A 8 1.38 4.09 38.41
N ASP A 9 1.96 4.99 39.17
CA ASP A 9 3.32 4.90 39.65
C ASP A 9 3.39 4.09 40.94
N LEU A 10 4.37 3.16 41.04
CA LEU A 10 4.49 2.19 42.10
C LEU A 10 5.89 2.27 42.76
N ARG A 11 5.96 2.18 44.07
CA ARG A 11 7.23 2.17 44.83
C ARG A 11 7.19 1.14 45.95
N PRO A 12 7.88 -0.02 45.81
CA PRO A 12 8.64 -0.48 44.64
C PRO A 12 7.69 -0.88 43.46
N LYS A 13 8.25 -0.86 42.24
CA LYS A 13 7.49 -1.27 41.05
C LYS A 13 7.23 -2.78 41.04
N GLU A 14 8.30 -3.55 41.12
CA GLU A 14 8.22 -5.02 41.13
C GLU A 14 7.98 -5.58 42.54
N PRO A 15 7.15 -6.63 42.66
CA PRO A 15 6.42 -7.38 41.62
C PRO A 15 4.99 -6.83 41.35
N TRP A 16 4.67 -5.64 41.87
CA TRP A 16 3.31 -5.13 41.93
C TRP A 16 2.72 -4.74 40.57
N ASP A 17 3.57 -4.34 39.63
CA ASP A 17 3.13 -4.01 38.26
C ASP A 17 2.46 -5.20 37.54
N GLY A 18 3.08 -6.38 37.58
CA GLY A 18 2.53 -7.59 36.99
C GLY A 18 1.22 -8.06 37.65
N ILE A 19 1.16 -7.96 39.01
CA ILE A 19 -0.05 -8.30 39.75
C ILE A 19 -1.19 -7.35 39.42
N LEU A 20 -0.88 -6.06 39.36
CA LEU A 20 -1.87 -5.03 39.07
C LEU A 20 -2.42 -5.14 37.65
N ILE A 21 -1.57 -5.43 36.63
CA ILE A 21 -2.01 -5.69 35.26
C ILE A 21 -3.02 -6.85 35.22
N ALA A 22 -2.71 -7.96 35.89
CA ALA A 22 -3.59 -9.12 35.94
C ALA A 22 -4.96 -8.78 36.58
N GLN A 23 -4.96 -8.02 37.68
CA GLN A 23 -6.19 -7.62 38.35
C GLN A 23 -7.02 -6.62 37.52
N LEU A 24 -6.36 -5.61 36.95
CA LEU A 24 -7.06 -4.58 36.15
C LEU A 24 -7.65 -5.15 34.85
N SER A 25 -7.01 -6.16 34.25
CA SER A 25 -7.57 -6.81 33.05
C SER A 25 -8.91 -7.53 33.32
N GLU A 26 -9.11 -8.00 34.57
CA GLU A 26 -10.40 -8.57 34.98
C GLU A 26 -11.46 -7.51 35.35
N LEU A 27 -11.05 -6.27 35.57
CA LEU A 27 -11.89 -5.16 36.00
C LEU A 27 -12.28 -4.20 34.87
N GLY A 28 -12.03 -4.59 33.59
CA GLY A 28 -12.48 -3.87 32.41
C GLY A 28 -11.44 -2.92 31.80
N PHE A 29 -10.17 -3.10 32.14
CA PHE A 29 -9.07 -2.49 31.41
C PHE A 29 -8.60 -3.44 30.30
N ASP A 30 -8.42 -2.94 29.10
CA ASP A 30 -8.14 -3.72 27.87
C ASP A 30 -6.78 -3.45 27.25
N GLY A 31 -6.05 -2.43 27.72
CA GLY A 31 -4.72 -2.07 27.25
C GLY A 31 -3.76 -1.72 28.40
N PHE A 32 -2.49 -2.13 28.28
CA PHE A 32 -1.46 -1.87 29.29
C PHE A 32 -0.12 -1.53 28.65
N LEU A 33 0.56 -0.53 29.21
CA LEU A 33 1.95 -0.19 28.90
C LEU A 33 2.76 -0.16 30.20
N GLU A 34 3.88 -0.85 30.21
CA GLU A 34 4.83 -0.71 31.30
C GLU A 34 5.59 0.61 31.18
N THR A 35 5.72 1.32 32.31
CA THR A 35 6.51 2.54 32.44
C THR A 35 7.74 2.30 33.29
N ARG A 36 8.62 3.29 33.39
CA ARG A 36 9.79 3.18 34.29
C ARG A 36 9.41 3.12 35.78
N GLN A 37 8.27 3.70 36.15
CA GLN A 37 7.83 3.87 37.52
C GLN A 37 6.63 3.02 37.89
N GLY A 38 5.97 2.36 36.91
CA GLY A 38 4.77 1.58 37.15
C GLY A 38 4.13 1.13 35.83
N ILE A 39 2.83 1.38 35.69
CA ILE A 39 2.05 0.99 34.51
C ILE A 39 1.16 2.15 34.02
N CYS A 40 0.78 2.10 32.76
CA CYS A 40 -0.29 2.87 32.18
C CYS A 40 -1.37 1.89 31.71
N ALA A 41 -2.58 2.04 32.20
CA ALA A 41 -3.72 1.18 31.88
C ALA A 41 -4.79 1.96 31.13
N TYR A 42 -5.47 1.31 30.20
CA TYR A 42 -6.51 1.91 29.34
C TYR A 42 -7.83 1.21 29.54
N ALA A 43 -8.91 2.00 29.59
CA ALA A 43 -10.28 1.49 29.67
C ALA A 43 -11.23 2.36 28.85
N GLU A 44 -12.40 1.82 28.52
CA GLU A 44 -13.45 2.60 27.85
C GLU A 44 -14.02 3.69 28.77
N GLU A 45 -14.44 4.82 28.17
CA GLU A 45 -15.19 5.86 28.88
C GLU A 45 -16.47 5.27 29.46
N GLY A 46 -16.63 5.44 30.76
CA GLY A 46 -17.77 4.89 31.52
C GLY A 46 -17.37 3.87 32.59
N LEU A 47 -16.14 3.36 32.56
CA LEU A 47 -15.61 2.56 33.67
C LEU A 47 -15.44 3.45 34.90
N ASN A 48 -15.97 2.98 36.03
CA ASN A 48 -15.68 3.62 37.30
C ASN A 48 -14.26 3.23 37.78
N VAL A 49 -13.27 3.99 37.31
CA VAL A 49 -11.83 3.73 37.59
C VAL A 49 -11.58 3.67 39.10
N GLU A 50 -12.14 4.57 39.89
CA GLU A 50 -11.93 4.60 41.34
C GLU A 50 -12.40 3.31 42.02
N GLU A 51 -13.57 2.81 41.65
CA GLU A 51 -14.12 1.57 42.19
C GLU A 51 -13.34 0.34 41.72
N ALA A 52 -12.87 0.33 40.48
CA ALA A 52 -12.00 -0.73 39.95
C ALA A 52 -10.68 -0.77 40.70
N LEU A 53 -10.02 0.38 40.88
CA LEU A 53 -8.74 0.45 41.61
C LEU A 53 -8.87 -0.01 43.07
N LYS A 54 -9.98 0.27 43.74
CA LYS A 54 -10.24 -0.20 45.12
C LYS A 54 -10.29 -1.71 45.25
N GLN A 55 -10.53 -2.43 44.16
CA GLN A 55 -10.60 -3.90 44.15
C GLN A 55 -9.22 -4.54 43.82
N THR A 56 -8.18 -3.75 43.72
CA THR A 56 -6.82 -4.23 43.40
C THR A 56 -5.92 -4.17 44.61
N CYS A 57 -4.73 -4.75 44.48
CA CYS A 57 -3.66 -4.75 45.51
C CYS A 57 -3.20 -3.34 45.93
N LEU A 58 -3.55 -2.28 45.19
CA LEU A 58 -3.23 -0.90 45.54
C LEU A 58 -3.70 -0.53 46.97
N TYR A 59 -4.85 -1.05 47.42
CA TYR A 59 -5.44 -0.74 48.70
C TYR A 59 -5.23 -1.80 49.78
N GLU A 60 -4.47 -2.88 49.47
CA GLU A 60 -4.12 -3.92 50.42
C GLU A 60 -2.88 -3.54 51.26
N GLY A 61 -2.15 -2.52 50.84
CA GLY A 61 -0.95 -2.00 51.56
C GLY A 61 0.35 -2.72 51.18
N GLY A 62 1.47 -2.15 51.65
CA GLY A 62 2.78 -2.73 51.42
C GLY A 62 3.68 -2.00 50.43
N PHE A 63 3.15 -0.99 49.72
CA PHE A 63 3.91 -0.12 48.83
C PHE A 63 3.21 1.26 48.67
N GLU A 64 3.96 2.23 48.16
CA GLU A 64 3.41 3.56 47.85
C GLU A 64 2.98 3.61 46.37
N PHE A 65 1.91 4.29 46.09
CA PHE A 65 1.43 4.49 44.72
C PHE A 65 0.90 5.91 44.50
N GLU A 66 0.93 6.36 43.23
CA GLU A 66 0.32 7.59 42.77
C GLU A 66 -0.47 7.29 41.50
N VAL A 67 -1.68 7.85 41.39
CA VAL A 67 -2.58 7.60 40.25
C VAL A 67 -2.91 8.92 39.59
N HIS A 68 -2.71 8.97 38.26
CA HIS A 68 -3.14 10.06 37.40
C HIS A 68 -4.13 9.53 36.35
N GLN A 69 -5.24 10.20 36.17
CA GLN A 69 -6.25 9.83 35.20
C GLN A 69 -6.41 10.92 34.15
N LYS A 70 -6.52 10.54 32.88
CA LYS A 70 -6.76 11.44 31.76
C LYS A 70 -7.77 10.83 30.81
N LEU A 71 -8.74 11.63 30.36
CA LEU A 71 -9.61 11.25 29.26
C LEU A 71 -8.90 11.52 27.93
N ILE A 72 -8.76 10.49 27.11
CA ILE A 72 -8.28 10.59 25.73
C ILE A 72 -9.52 10.63 24.83
N PRO A 73 -9.83 11.77 24.20
CA PRO A 73 -10.95 11.86 23.28
C PRO A 73 -10.79 10.86 22.13
N ALA A 74 -11.88 10.25 21.71
CA ALA A 74 -11.88 9.44 20.49
C ALA A 74 -11.41 10.30 19.32
N GLN A 75 -10.22 10.00 18.84
CA GLN A 75 -9.73 10.64 17.65
C GLN A 75 -10.13 9.78 16.45
N ASN A 76 -10.83 10.38 15.50
CA ASN A 76 -11.11 9.71 14.24
C ASN A 76 -9.84 9.77 13.38
N TRP A 77 -8.91 8.85 13.63
CA TRP A 77 -7.65 8.74 12.90
C TRP A 77 -7.88 8.55 11.40
N ASN A 78 -8.97 7.86 11.02
CA ASN A 78 -9.32 7.68 9.62
C ASN A 78 -9.68 9.00 8.95
N ALA A 79 -10.50 9.84 9.60
CA ALA A 79 -10.85 11.14 9.04
C ALA A 79 -9.64 12.08 8.92
N GLN A 80 -8.71 12.03 9.89
CA GLN A 80 -7.49 12.82 9.80
C GLN A 80 -6.58 12.28 8.69
N TRP A 81 -6.40 10.96 8.60
CA TRP A 81 -5.63 10.35 7.53
C TRP A 81 -6.22 10.65 6.14
N GLU A 82 -7.55 10.55 5.99
CA GLU A 82 -8.24 10.91 4.74
C GLU A 82 -8.04 12.39 4.36
N ALA A 83 -8.01 13.29 5.34
CA ALA A 83 -7.78 14.72 5.13
C ALA A 83 -6.33 15.02 4.69
N ASP A 84 -5.37 14.23 5.17
CA ASP A 84 -3.95 14.37 4.84
C ASP A 84 -3.56 13.61 3.56
N PHE A 85 -4.45 12.74 3.05
CA PHE A 85 -4.20 11.95 1.84
C PHE A 85 -4.53 12.78 0.60
N GLU A 86 -3.51 13.28 -0.08
CA GLU A 86 -3.68 14.19 -1.22
C GLU A 86 -3.97 13.46 -2.54
N PRO A 87 -4.73 14.07 -3.49
CA PRO A 87 -4.85 13.56 -4.85
C PRO A 87 -3.52 13.61 -5.60
N VAL A 88 -3.27 12.62 -6.46
CA VAL A 88 -2.10 12.60 -7.34
C VAL A 88 -2.48 13.08 -8.74
N TYR A 89 -1.71 14.04 -9.25
CA TYR A 89 -1.86 14.56 -10.60
C TYR A 89 -0.64 14.23 -11.47
N VAL A 90 -0.89 13.74 -12.67
CA VAL A 90 0.16 13.42 -13.65
C VAL A 90 -0.01 14.31 -14.88
N ASP A 91 0.86 15.32 -15.02
CA ASP A 91 0.91 16.29 -16.13
C ASP A 91 -0.45 16.93 -16.47
N ASP A 92 -1.32 17.17 -15.48
CA ASP A 92 -2.73 17.64 -15.65
C ASP A 92 -3.58 16.78 -16.63
N ARG A 93 -3.11 15.60 -17.01
CA ARG A 93 -3.75 14.69 -17.95
C ARG A 93 -4.35 13.46 -17.29
N LEU A 94 -3.94 13.18 -16.05
CA LEU A 94 -4.43 12.07 -15.24
C LEU A 94 -4.52 12.51 -13.77
N SER A 95 -5.62 12.15 -13.14
CA SER A 95 -5.82 12.29 -11.69
C SER A 95 -6.05 10.90 -11.09
N ILE A 96 -5.26 10.55 -10.08
CA ILE A 96 -5.48 9.37 -9.25
C ILE A 96 -6.01 9.88 -7.91
N MET A 97 -7.24 9.53 -7.59
CA MET A 97 -7.98 10.10 -6.45
C MET A 97 -8.63 9.00 -5.62
N ALA A 98 -8.69 9.18 -4.33
CA ALA A 98 -9.49 8.32 -3.47
C ALA A 98 -10.99 8.68 -3.56
N PRO A 99 -11.92 7.76 -3.25
CA PRO A 99 -13.36 8.04 -3.28
C PRO A 99 -13.83 9.17 -2.35
N PHE A 100 -13.07 9.44 -1.28
CA PHE A 100 -13.37 10.52 -0.33
C PHE A 100 -12.87 11.90 -0.77
N HIS A 101 -12.13 11.99 -1.88
CA HIS A 101 -11.70 13.28 -2.44
C HIS A 101 -12.85 14.00 -3.16
N ASP A 102 -12.71 15.31 -3.30
CA ASP A 102 -13.59 16.11 -4.16
C ASP A 102 -13.24 15.83 -5.64
N LEU A 103 -13.95 14.89 -6.24
CA LEU A 103 -13.73 14.45 -7.63
C LEU A 103 -13.96 15.55 -8.67
N SER A 104 -14.63 16.67 -8.30
CA SER A 104 -14.81 17.82 -9.20
C SER A 104 -13.49 18.52 -9.55
N LYS A 105 -12.46 18.29 -8.75
CA LYS A 105 -11.08 18.82 -8.96
C LYS A 105 -10.25 17.97 -9.90
N ALA A 106 -10.78 16.86 -10.40
CA ALA A 106 -10.03 15.98 -11.30
C ALA A 106 -9.60 16.70 -12.57
N LYS A 107 -8.39 16.42 -13.03
CA LYS A 107 -7.82 16.92 -14.28
C LYS A 107 -7.55 15.75 -15.21
N GLY A 108 -7.99 15.86 -16.45
CA GLY A 108 -7.79 14.81 -17.45
C GLY A 108 -8.56 13.52 -17.13
N LEU A 109 -7.92 12.39 -17.32
CA LEU A 109 -8.48 11.08 -17.02
C LEU A 109 -8.56 10.87 -15.51
N LEU A 110 -9.74 10.59 -14.97
CA LEU A 110 -9.93 10.28 -13.56
C LEU A 110 -9.83 8.77 -13.33
N ILE A 111 -8.96 8.38 -12.41
CA ILE A 111 -8.85 7.03 -11.85
C ILE A 111 -9.13 7.11 -10.35
N GLN A 112 -10.06 6.31 -9.86
CA GLN A 112 -10.36 6.23 -8.44
C GLN A 112 -9.68 5.00 -7.84
N ILE A 113 -8.91 5.20 -6.79
CA ILE A 113 -8.24 4.12 -6.04
C ILE A 113 -8.67 4.21 -4.59
N GLN A 114 -9.28 3.14 -4.08
CA GLN A 114 -9.50 2.98 -2.66
C GLN A 114 -8.16 2.58 -2.03
N PRO A 115 -7.54 3.45 -1.23
CA PRO A 115 -6.29 3.12 -0.57
C PRO A 115 -6.48 2.01 0.44
N GLN A 116 -5.59 1.03 0.40
CA GLN A 116 -5.46 -0.08 1.37
C GLN A 116 -3.98 -0.31 1.63
N MET A 117 -3.61 -1.40 2.31
CA MET A 117 -2.21 -1.77 2.55
C MET A 117 -1.51 -2.34 1.29
N SER A 118 -2.01 -2.00 0.09
CA SER A 118 -1.43 -2.41 -1.19
C SER A 118 -0.64 -1.26 -1.81
N PHE A 119 0.47 -1.58 -2.49
CA PHE A 119 1.27 -0.60 -3.24
C PHE A 119 0.49 -0.09 -4.48
N GLY A 120 0.76 1.15 -4.93
CA GLY A 120 0.19 1.68 -6.17
C GLY A 120 -0.93 2.71 -5.98
N THR A 121 -0.94 3.46 -4.89
CA THR A 121 -1.87 4.59 -4.68
C THR A 121 -1.59 5.81 -5.56
N GLY A 122 -0.50 5.80 -6.31
CA GLY A 122 -0.07 6.90 -7.18
C GLY A 122 1.01 7.81 -6.60
N HIS A 123 1.14 7.89 -5.27
CA HIS A 123 2.06 8.81 -4.59
C HIS A 123 3.54 8.47 -4.79
N HIS A 124 3.85 7.19 -4.93
CA HIS A 124 5.23 6.79 -5.12
C HIS A 124 5.71 7.19 -6.52
N GLN A 125 6.94 7.69 -6.62
CA GLN A 125 7.54 8.19 -7.87
C GLN A 125 7.49 7.15 -9.00
N THR A 126 7.68 5.88 -8.70
CA THR A 126 7.63 4.80 -9.70
C THR A 126 6.24 4.62 -10.29
N THR A 127 5.18 4.68 -9.46
CA THR A 127 3.80 4.62 -9.93
C THR A 127 3.45 5.84 -10.79
N TRP A 128 3.93 7.01 -10.39
CA TRP A 128 3.77 8.24 -11.16
C TRP A 128 4.45 8.15 -12.53
N LEU A 129 5.73 7.68 -12.59
CA LEU A 129 6.48 7.49 -13.83
C LEU A 129 5.77 6.51 -14.78
N MET A 130 5.35 5.35 -14.27
CA MET A 130 4.63 4.35 -15.05
C MET A 130 3.29 4.90 -15.56
N SER A 131 2.54 5.60 -14.72
CA SER A 131 1.27 6.26 -15.10
C SER A 131 1.48 7.30 -16.18
N ARG A 132 2.54 8.10 -16.07
CA ARG A 132 2.93 9.09 -17.08
C ARG A 132 3.29 8.44 -18.41
N ALA A 133 4.03 7.34 -18.38
CA ALA A 133 4.35 6.60 -19.59
C ALA A 133 3.07 6.09 -20.29
N LEU A 134 2.15 5.49 -19.54
CA LEU A 134 0.87 5.00 -20.07
C LEU A 134 0.01 6.10 -20.68
N ILE A 135 -0.11 7.27 -19.99
CA ILE A 135 -0.94 8.36 -20.50
C ILE A 135 -0.34 9.02 -21.75
N ASN A 136 0.97 8.91 -21.94
CA ASN A 136 1.69 9.47 -23.09
C ASN A 136 1.82 8.50 -24.27
N MET A 137 1.47 7.21 -24.13
CA MET A 137 1.47 6.28 -25.26
C MET A 137 0.49 6.78 -26.34
N SER A 138 0.93 6.79 -27.58
CA SER A 138 0.09 7.22 -28.73
C SER A 138 -1.08 6.25 -28.96
N GLN A 139 -0.83 4.96 -28.80
CA GLN A 139 -1.81 3.89 -28.92
C GLN A 139 -1.57 2.86 -27.82
N MET A 140 -2.66 2.43 -27.17
CA MET A 140 -2.62 1.36 -26.19
C MET A 140 -2.75 0.02 -26.90
N PRO A 141 -1.84 -0.95 -26.65
CA PRO A 141 -1.98 -2.31 -27.18
C PRO A 141 -3.24 -3.01 -26.66
N ASP A 142 -3.76 -3.93 -27.44
CA ASP A 142 -4.98 -4.67 -27.10
C ASP A 142 -4.79 -5.56 -25.85
N ARG A 143 -3.66 -6.27 -25.75
CA ARG A 143 -3.32 -7.15 -24.61
C ARG A 143 -2.23 -6.54 -23.74
N VAL A 144 -2.51 -6.43 -22.46
CA VAL A 144 -1.60 -5.85 -21.46
C VAL A 144 -1.43 -6.79 -20.28
N LEU A 145 -0.19 -6.94 -19.81
CA LEU A 145 0.14 -7.59 -18.54
C LEU A 145 0.59 -6.53 -17.54
N ASP A 146 0.03 -6.57 -16.34
CA ASP A 146 0.46 -5.79 -15.17
C ASP A 146 0.96 -6.75 -14.10
N MET A 147 2.28 -6.85 -13.96
CA MET A 147 2.96 -7.80 -13.07
C MET A 147 3.40 -7.12 -11.78
N GLY A 148 2.89 -7.60 -10.63
CA GLY A 148 2.95 -6.89 -9.36
C GLY A 148 1.95 -5.74 -9.34
N SER A 149 0.66 -6.06 -9.61
CA SER A 149 -0.35 -5.05 -9.92
C SER A 149 -0.76 -4.18 -8.72
N GLY A 150 -0.53 -4.63 -7.48
CA GLY A 150 -0.87 -3.90 -6.27
C GLY A 150 -2.34 -3.46 -6.26
N THR A 151 -2.58 -2.14 -6.22
CA THR A 151 -3.94 -1.56 -6.31
C THR A 151 -4.62 -1.76 -7.65
N GLY A 152 -3.93 -2.23 -8.68
CA GLY A 152 -4.41 -2.32 -10.07
C GLY A 152 -4.41 -1.01 -10.83
N VAL A 153 -3.82 0.06 -10.31
CA VAL A 153 -3.86 1.40 -10.91
C VAL A 153 -3.35 1.41 -12.35
N LEU A 154 -2.26 0.71 -12.66
CA LEU A 154 -1.68 0.69 -14.01
C LEU A 154 -2.57 -0.11 -14.97
N ALA A 155 -3.11 -1.24 -14.55
CA ALA A 155 -4.10 -2.01 -15.30
C ALA A 155 -5.35 -1.16 -15.62
N ILE A 156 -5.87 -0.41 -14.64
CA ILE A 156 -7.02 0.48 -14.81
C ILE A 156 -6.70 1.59 -15.81
N ILE A 157 -5.54 2.23 -15.72
CA ILE A 157 -5.11 3.23 -16.70
C ILE A 157 -5.05 2.60 -18.10
N ALA A 158 -4.48 1.39 -18.25
CA ALA A 158 -4.40 0.71 -19.54
C ALA A 158 -5.79 0.45 -20.15
N GLU A 159 -6.78 -0.01 -19.38
CA GLU A 159 -8.15 -0.19 -19.88
C GLU A 159 -8.78 1.14 -20.29
N LYS A 160 -8.69 2.16 -19.47
CA LYS A 160 -9.21 3.51 -19.78
C LYS A 160 -8.53 4.14 -21.00
N ARG A 161 -7.31 3.71 -21.32
CA ARG A 161 -6.57 4.12 -22.52
C ARG A 161 -6.85 3.25 -23.74
N GLY A 162 -7.67 2.20 -23.62
CA GLY A 162 -8.19 1.43 -24.73
C GLY A 162 -7.70 -0.02 -24.85
N ALA A 163 -6.97 -0.54 -23.87
CA ALA A 163 -6.64 -1.97 -23.81
C ALA A 163 -7.94 -2.81 -23.75
N LYS A 164 -7.94 -3.97 -24.42
CA LYS A 164 -9.12 -4.83 -24.56
C LYS A 164 -9.09 -6.06 -23.68
N GLU A 165 -7.89 -6.47 -23.26
CA GLU A 165 -7.65 -7.62 -22.39
C GLU A 165 -6.46 -7.29 -21.50
N ILE A 166 -6.67 -7.25 -20.19
CA ILE A 166 -5.64 -6.92 -19.23
C ILE A 166 -5.57 -8.03 -18.19
N LEU A 167 -4.37 -8.58 -18.01
CA LEU A 167 -4.07 -9.54 -16.96
C LEU A 167 -3.26 -8.81 -15.88
N ALA A 168 -3.82 -8.72 -14.67
CA ALA A 168 -3.18 -8.12 -13.52
C ALA A 168 -2.83 -9.22 -12.52
N ILE A 169 -1.56 -9.37 -12.18
CA ILE A 169 -1.08 -10.46 -11.31
C ILE A 169 -0.35 -9.87 -10.11
N ASP A 170 -0.67 -10.37 -8.93
CA ASP A 170 0.05 -10.08 -7.70
C ASP A 170 0.20 -11.34 -6.85
N ILE A 171 1.31 -11.46 -6.14
CA ILE A 171 1.55 -12.61 -5.24
C ILE A 171 0.70 -12.53 -3.97
N GLU A 172 0.29 -11.32 -3.58
CA GLU A 172 -0.47 -11.08 -2.37
C GLU A 172 -1.97 -11.12 -2.66
N GLU A 173 -2.70 -11.92 -1.89
CA GLU A 173 -4.16 -12.04 -1.99
C GLU A 173 -4.85 -10.70 -1.80
N GLY A 174 -4.46 -9.95 -0.75
CA GLY A 174 -5.02 -8.64 -0.45
C GLY A 174 -4.81 -7.61 -1.57
N ALA A 175 -3.66 -7.65 -2.27
CA ALA A 175 -3.40 -6.80 -3.44
C ALA A 175 -4.32 -7.18 -4.61
N THR A 176 -4.47 -8.50 -4.86
CA THR A 176 -5.34 -9.00 -5.92
C THR A 176 -6.81 -8.61 -5.69
N GLU A 177 -7.31 -8.71 -4.46
CA GLU A 177 -8.68 -8.29 -4.09
C GLU A 177 -8.84 -6.78 -4.21
N ASN A 178 -7.84 -6.01 -3.80
CA ASN A 178 -7.86 -4.56 -3.96
C ASN A 178 -7.88 -4.16 -5.43
N ALA A 179 -7.08 -4.81 -6.29
CA ALA A 179 -7.10 -4.58 -7.73
C ALA A 179 -8.49 -4.85 -8.35
N ARG A 180 -9.17 -5.93 -7.94
CA ARG A 180 -10.55 -6.23 -8.37
C ARG A 180 -11.52 -5.14 -7.94
N SER A 181 -11.51 -4.77 -6.68
CA SER A 181 -12.39 -3.74 -6.12
C SER A 181 -12.18 -2.39 -6.80
N ASN A 182 -10.93 -2.01 -7.05
CA ASN A 182 -10.59 -0.77 -7.75
C ASN A 182 -10.99 -0.82 -9.24
N ALA A 183 -10.87 -1.98 -9.90
CA ALA A 183 -11.36 -2.16 -11.27
C ALA A 183 -12.89 -1.96 -11.35
N GLU A 184 -13.64 -2.54 -10.41
CA GLU A 184 -15.08 -2.33 -10.31
C GLU A 184 -15.46 -0.87 -10.04
N LEU A 185 -14.77 -0.22 -9.08
CA LEU A 185 -14.94 1.20 -8.75
C LEU A 185 -14.79 2.10 -9.98
N ASN A 186 -13.84 1.75 -10.86
CA ASN A 186 -13.61 2.46 -12.12
C ASN A 186 -14.47 1.95 -13.29
N LYS A 187 -15.39 1.01 -13.07
CA LYS A 187 -16.20 0.40 -14.12
C LYS A 187 -15.35 -0.22 -15.23
N CYS A 188 -14.26 -0.85 -14.86
CA CYS A 188 -13.41 -1.64 -15.74
C CYS A 188 -13.95 -3.07 -15.84
N SER A 189 -14.04 -3.60 -17.05
CA SER A 189 -14.58 -4.94 -17.31
C SER A 189 -13.64 -5.82 -18.13
N LYS A 190 -12.45 -5.33 -18.46
CA LYS A 190 -11.44 -6.01 -19.28
C LYS A 190 -10.24 -6.48 -18.46
N ILE A 191 -10.24 -6.19 -17.16
CA ILE A 191 -9.17 -6.57 -16.24
C ILE A 191 -9.54 -7.91 -15.59
N THR A 192 -8.63 -8.87 -15.70
CA THR A 192 -8.66 -10.12 -14.93
C THR A 192 -7.54 -10.06 -13.89
N ALA A 193 -7.89 -9.96 -12.61
CA ALA A 193 -6.93 -9.96 -11.52
C ALA A 193 -6.77 -11.37 -10.93
N LEU A 194 -5.54 -11.88 -10.92
CA LEU A 194 -5.18 -13.22 -10.44
C LEU A 194 -4.10 -13.14 -9.36
N GLN A 195 -4.26 -13.96 -8.34
CA GLN A 195 -3.19 -14.17 -7.36
C GLN A 195 -2.18 -15.17 -7.91
N GLY A 196 -0.90 -14.83 -7.89
CA GLY A 196 0.18 -15.71 -8.30
C GLY A 196 1.43 -14.96 -8.76
N ASP A 197 2.28 -15.68 -9.46
CA ASP A 197 3.54 -15.18 -9.99
C ASP A 197 3.67 -15.43 -11.50
N ILE A 198 4.89 -15.26 -12.04
CA ILE A 198 5.21 -15.43 -13.45
C ILE A 198 4.89 -16.87 -13.98
N ASP A 199 4.82 -17.86 -13.09
CA ASP A 199 4.53 -19.23 -13.46
C ASP A 199 3.11 -19.45 -13.99
N LEU A 200 2.17 -18.55 -13.68
CA LEU A 200 0.82 -18.56 -14.25
C LEU A 200 0.81 -18.31 -15.76
N LEU A 201 1.89 -17.74 -16.31
CA LEU A 201 1.96 -17.26 -17.67
C LEU A 201 2.60 -18.25 -18.66
N LYS A 202 2.81 -19.52 -18.26
CA LYS A 202 3.50 -20.52 -19.10
C LYS A 202 2.84 -20.73 -20.45
N ASP A 203 1.51 -20.79 -20.46
CA ASP A 203 0.72 -21.07 -21.66
C ASP A 203 0.00 -19.80 -22.21
N GLU A 204 0.35 -18.62 -21.68
CA GLU A 204 -0.27 -17.37 -22.10
C GLU A 204 0.20 -16.90 -23.48
N LYS A 205 -0.74 -16.31 -24.21
CA LYS A 205 -0.45 -15.65 -25.49
C LYS A 205 0.39 -14.39 -25.24
N PRO A 206 1.19 -13.99 -26.23
CA PRO A 206 2.00 -12.77 -26.08
C PRO A 206 1.18 -11.52 -25.81
N PHE A 207 1.81 -10.53 -25.17
CA PHE A 207 1.25 -9.22 -24.83
C PHE A 207 1.92 -8.13 -25.68
N GLY A 208 1.13 -7.15 -26.09
CA GLY A 208 1.68 -5.96 -26.76
C GLY A 208 2.33 -4.98 -25.78
N LEU A 209 1.95 -5.05 -24.49
CA LEU A 209 2.54 -4.25 -23.42
C LEU A 209 2.65 -5.10 -22.13
N ILE A 210 3.81 -5.05 -21.52
CA ILE A 210 4.05 -5.57 -20.18
C ILE A 210 4.47 -4.44 -19.26
N LEU A 211 3.82 -4.34 -18.12
CA LEU A 211 4.09 -3.40 -17.03
C LEU A 211 4.66 -4.20 -15.85
N ALA A 212 5.77 -3.75 -15.27
CA ALA A 212 6.28 -4.34 -14.04
C ALA A 212 6.91 -3.25 -13.16
N ASN A 213 6.18 -2.88 -12.10
CA ASN A 213 6.62 -1.91 -11.11
C ASN A 213 6.96 -2.63 -9.81
N ILE A 214 8.03 -3.41 -9.82
CA ILE A 214 8.47 -4.30 -8.74
C ILE A 214 9.98 -4.18 -8.53
N ASN A 215 10.51 -4.80 -7.47
CA ASN A 215 11.92 -4.66 -7.14
C ASN A 215 12.87 -5.25 -8.23
N LYS A 216 14.06 -4.64 -8.36
CA LYS A 216 15.09 -4.98 -9.35
C LYS A 216 15.41 -6.47 -9.46
N ASN A 217 15.51 -7.17 -8.33
CA ASN A 217 15.92 -8.56 -8.34
C ASN A 217 14.87 -9.46 -8.99
N VAL A 218 13.58 -9.19 -8.73
CA VAL A 218 12.47 -9.91 -9.35
C VAL A 218 12.38 -9.56 -10.84
N LEU A 219 12.57 -8.28 -11.22
CA LEU A 219 12.63 -7.87 -12.63
C LEU A 219 13.69 -8.67 -13.39
N LYS A 220 14.88 -8.82 -12.82
CA LYS A 220 15.96 -9.63 -13.43
C LYS A 220 15.59 -11.11 -13.51
N ALA A 221 15.00 -11.68 -12.47
CA ALA A 221 14.57 -13.07 -12.47
C ALA A 221 13.52 -13.36 -13.55
N HIS A 222 12.63 -12.43 -13.81
CA HIS A 222 11.53 -12.58 -14.77
C HIS A 222 11.88 -12.10 -16.20
N MET A 223 13.04 -11.52 -16.44
CA MET A 223 13.38 -10.86 -17.70
C MET A 223 13.26 -11.77 -18.92
N SER A 224 13.69 -13.03 -18.83
CA SER A 224 13.57 -14.01 -19.93
C SER A 224 12.11 -14.28 -20.27
N GLU A 225 11.25 -14.39 -19.26
CA GLU A 225 9.82 -14.61 -19.45
C GLU A 225 9.13 -13.38 -20.03
N TYR A 226 9.47 -12.17 -19.59
CA TYR A 226 8.97 -10.95 -20.20
C TYR A 226 9.33 -10.89 -21.69
N ALA A 227 10.60 -11.20 -22.04
CA ALA A 227 11.02 -11.26 -23.44
C ALA A 227 10.26 -12.33 -24.25
N ARG A 228 9.96 -13.50 -23.67
CA ARG A 228 9.14 -14.55 -24.29
C ARG A 228 7.72 -14.08 -24.53
N LEU A 229 7.11 -13.46 -23.50
CA LEU A 229 5.71 -13.06 -23.47
C LEU A 229 5.40 -11.79 -24.28
N LEU A 230 6.39 -11.03 -24.70
CA LEU A 230 6.15 -9.87 -25.57
C LEU A 230 5.91 -10.29 -27.01
N GLU A 231 4.98 -9.63 -27.68
CA GLU A 231 4.83 -9.66 -29.14
C GLU A 231 6.05 -9.05 -29.84
N PRO A 232 6.37 -9.43 -31.08
CA PRO A 232 7.32 -8.67 -31.89
C PRO A 232 6.94 -7.20 -31.98
N GLY A 233 7.83 -6.28 -31.60
CA GLY A 233 7.55 -4.86 -31.48
C GLY A 233 6.80 -4.45 -30.20
N GLY A 234 6.49 -5.38 -29.32
CA GLY A 234 5.84 -5.12 -28.03
C GLY A 234 6.73 -4.30 -27.09
N THR A 235 6.10 -3.63 -26.15
CA THR A 235 6.75 -2.71 -25.21
C THR A 235 6.80 -3.32 -23.81
N LEU A 236 7.93 -3.17 -23.11
CA LEU A 236 8.12 -3.50 -21.70
C LEU A 236 8.45 -2.21 -20.94
N LEU A 237 7.62 -1.88 -19.96
CA LEU A 237 7.86 -0.78 -19.03
C LEU A 237 8.23 -1.36 -17.67
N LEU A 238 9.41 -1.00 -17.18
CA LEU A 238 9.95 -1.46 -15.90
C LEU A 238 10.19 -0.29 -14.97
N SER A 239 9.80 -0.41 -13.71
CA SER A 239 10.11 0.52 -12.62
C SER A 239 10.20 -0.22 -11.27
N GLY A 240 10.42 0.49 -10.16
CA GLY A 240 10.66 -0.11 -8.85
C GLY A 240 12.14 -0.28 -8.51
N PHE A 241 12.99 0.53 -9.15
CA PHE A 241 14.44 0.56 -8.97
C PHE A 241 14.98 1.99 -9.06
N PHE A 242 16.20 2.19 -8.61
CA PHE A 242 16.84 3.49 -8.60
C PHE A 242 17.48 3.81 -9.96
N GLU A 243 17.67 5.10 -10.22
CA GLU A 243 18.37 5.58 -11.42
C GLU A 243 19.76 4.91 -11.59
N SER A 244 20.47 4.67 -10.50
CA SER A 244 21.77 3.97 -10.50
C SER A 244 21.72 2.52 -11.00
N ASP A 245 20.54 1.92 -11.07
CA ASP A 245 20.35 0.53 -11.51
C ASP A 245 20.04 0.42 -13.01
N VAL A 246 19.85 1.54 -13.70
CA VAL A 246 19.37 1.58 -15.10
C VAL A 246 20.32 0.84 -16.03
N ASP A 247 21.62 1.17 -16.00
CA ASP A 247 22.62 0.58 -16.91
C ASP A 247 22.69 -0.93 -16.72
N GLU A 248 22.67 -1.41 -15.45
CA GLU A 248 22.69 -2.83 -15.13
C GLU A 248 21.48 -3.56 -15.72
N LEU A 249 20.28 -2.97 -15.58
CA LEU A 249 19.04 -3.56 -16.06
C LEU A 249 18.96 -3.56 -17.59
N VAL A 250 19.39 -2.49 -18.24
CA VAL A 250 19.44 -2.39 -19.71
C VAL A 250 20.41 -3.42 -20.27
N ASP A 251 21.63 -3.49 -19.74
CA ASP A 251 22.63 -4.49 -20.14
C ASP A 251 22.14 -5.92 -19.92
N PHE A 252 21.38 -6.14 -18.85
CA PHE A 252 20.80 -7.45 -18.59
C PHE A 252 19.68 -7.79 -19.57
N ALA A 253 18.81 -6.85 -19.89
CA ALA A 253 17.68 -7.04 -20.79
C ALA A 253 18.11 -7.32 -22.25
N THR A 254 19.21 -6.70 -22.69
CA THR A 254 19.75 -6.93 -24.05
C THR A 254 20.15 -8.40 -24.30
N LYS A 255 20.51 -9.16 -23.26
CA LYS A 255 20.83 -10.60 -23.35
C LYS A 255 19.65 -11.45 -23.79
N PHE A 256 18.44 -10.92 -23.64
CA PHE A 256 17.20 -11.57 -24.03
C PHE A 256 16.56 -10.96 -25.29
N GLY A 257 17.32 -10.12 -26.02
CA GLY A 257 16.87 -9.51 -27.26
C GLY A 257 15.98 -8.27 -27.09
N LEU A 258 15.87 -7.74 -25.86
CA LEU A 258 15.16 -6.50 -25.60
C LEU A 258 16.05 -5.29 -25.91
N GLN A 259 15.48 -4.30 -26.59
CA GLN A 259 16.18 -3.08 -26.99
C GLN A 259 15.77 -1.92 -26.11
N PHE A 260 16.72 -1.16 -25.61
CA PHE A 260 16.48 0.07 -24.88
C PHE A 260 15.87 1.14 -25.80
N VAL A 261 14.83 1.81 -25.30
CA VAL A 261 14.13 2.89 -26.02
C VAL A 261 14.29 4.22 -25.29
N ASP A 262 13.97 4.24 -23.99
CA ASP A 262 13.92 5.48 -23.20
C ASP A 262 14.04 5.22 -21.70
N VAL A 263 14.45 6.25 -20.96
CA VAL A 263 14.47 6.28 -19.50
C VAL A 263 13.85 7.58 -19.01
N ASN A 264 13.02 7.47 -17.98
CA ASN A 264 12.47 8.62 -17.27
C ASN A 264 12.78 8.49 -15.79
N THR A 265 13.10 9.59 -15.13
CA THR A 265 13.44 9.64 -13.70
C THR A 265 12.54 10.61 -12.96
N ASN A 266 12.31 10.31 -11.69
CA ASN A 266 11.65 11.21 -10.75
C ASN A 266 12.35 11.02 -9.40
N GLU A 267 13.00 12.09 -8.92
CA GLU A 267 13.96 12.06 -7.80
C GLU A 267 15.06 11.01 -8.07
N THR A 268 15.18 9.99 -7.24
CA THR A 268 16.18 8.91 -7.36
C THR A 268 15.64 7.66 -8.06
N TRP A 269 14.35 7.63 -8.41
CA TRP A 269 13.68 6.49 -9.01
C TRP A 269 13.64 6.59 -10.54
N ALA A 270 13.69 5.45 -11.19
CA ALA A 270 13.67 5.36 -12.65
C ALA A 270 12.55 4.46 -13.18
N MET A 271 12.16 4.73 -14.41
CA MET A 271 11.38 3.87 -15.28
C MET A 271 12.10 3.74 -16.61
N ILE A 272 12.29 2.52 -17.11
CA ILE A 272 12.83 2.25 -18.42
C ILE A 272 11.77 1.68 -19.35
N GLN A 273 11.89 2.06 -20.62
CA GLN A 273 11.13 1.49 -21.72
C GLN A 273 12.04 0.63 -22.59
N LEU A 274 11.63 -0.61 -22.80
CA LEU A 274 12.29 -1.57 -23.67
C LEU A 274 11.32 -2.02 -24.77
N LYS A 275 11.86 -2.51 -25.90
CA LYS A 275 11.11 -3.15 -26.99
C LYS A 275 11.70 -4.49 -27.37
N LYS A 276 10.83 -5.39 -27.80
CA LYS A 276 11.21 -6.66 -28.42
C LYS A 276 11.37 -6.51 -29.92
#